data_be051ec7427444a4ab88cc2d404aba74
#
_entry.id   be051ec7427444a4ab88cc2d404aba74
#
_cell.length_a   1.000
_cell.length_b   1.000
_cell.length_c   1.000
_cell.angle_alpha   90.00
_cell.angle_beta   90.00
_cell.angle_gamma   90.00
#
_symmetry.space_group_name_H-M   'P 1'
#
loop_
_entity.id
_entity.type
_entity.pdbx_description
1 polymer ?
#
loop_
_entity_poly.entity_id
_entity_poly.type
_entity_poly.pdbx_seq_one_letter_code
_entity_poly.pdbx_strand_id
1 'polypeptide(L)'
;MIAVTDDLAARFPLYADNFPVWAEQSNGMLQLAVWTALSEAGLGANVQHYNPLIDQAVREEFALPQQWRLIAQMPFGDVVEPVGEKTVVPVEERVRVIGL
;
A
#
# COMPACT_ATOMS: atom_id res chain seq x y z
N MET A 1 1.96 -5.24 -3.66
CA MET A 1 1.62 -5.26 -2.22
C MET A 1 0.46 -6.23 -2.00
N ILE A 2 0.55 -7.09 -1.01
CA ILE A 2 -0.33 -8.26 -0.83
C ILE A 2 -0.82 -8.31 0.62
N ALA A 3 -2.07 -8.72 0.83
CA ALA A 3 -2.66 -8.98 2.15
C ALA A 3 -3.15 -10.42 2.27
N VAL A 4 -3.01 -11.00 3.46
CA VAL A 4 -3.45 -12.36 3.81
C VAL A 4 -4.22 -12.30 5.13
N THR A 5 -5.51 -12.62 5.11
CA THR A 5 -6.39 -12.47 6.29
C THR A 5 -7.20 -13.73 6.65
N ASP A 6 -7.35 -14.66 5.74
CA ASP A 6 -8.32 -15.77 5.87
C ASP A 6 -8.02 -16.66 7.07
N ASP A 7 -6.76 -16.98 7.32
CA ASP A 7 -6.34 -17.80 8.45
C ASP A 7 -6.56 -17.12 9.81
N LEU A 8 -6.37 -15.81 9.87
CA LEU A 8 -6.55 -15.01 11.09
C LEU A 8 -8.00 -14.96 11.55
N ALA A 9 -8.94 -14.80 10.62
CA ALA A 9 -10.36 -14.78 10.93
C ALA A 9 -10.84 -16.12 11.54
N ALA A 10 -10.35 -17.25 11.04
CA ALA A 10 -10.65 -18.57 11.58
C ALA A 10 -10.05 -18.80 12.97
N ARG A 11 -8.84 -18.28 13.22
CA ARG A 11 -8.13 -18.44 14.52
C ARG A 11 -8.63 -17.49 15.60
N PHE A 12 -9.13 -16.32 15.22
CA PHE A 12 -9.59 -15.28 16.14
C PHE A 12 -10.98 -14.74 15.73
N PRO A 13 -12.05 -15.53 15.89
CA PRO A 13 -13.39 -15.19 15.39
C PRO A 13 -13.93 -13.85 15.91
N LEU A 14 -13.55 -13.46 17.14
CA LEU A 14 -13.98 -12.19 17.76
C LEU A 14 -13.56 -10.96 16.93
N TYR A 15 -12.47 -11.07 16.18
CA TYR A 15 -11.90 -9.98 15.38
C TYR A 15 -12.03 -10.22 13.87
N ALA A 16 -12.81 -11.21 13.46
CA ALA A 16 -12.92 -11.62 12.05
C ALA A 16 -13.21 -10.46 11.11
N ASP A 17 -14.15 -9.58 11.48
CA ASP A 17 -14.56 -8.43 10.67
C ASP A 17 -13.50 -7.30 10.66
N ASN A 18 -12.59 -7.29 11.61
CA ASN A 18 -11.54 -6.27 11.72
C ASN A 18 -10.31 -6.58 10.87
N PHE A 19 -9.98 -7.85 10.68
CA PHE A 19 -8.75 -8.25 9.97
C PHE A 19 -8.64 -7.70 8.55
N PRO A 20 -9.69 -7.66 7.72
CA PRO A 20 -9.61 -7.04 6.40
C PRO A 20 -9.22 -5.56 6.47
N VAL A 21 -9.81 -4.80 7.40
CA VAL A 21 -9.51 -3.39 7.60
C VAL A 21 -8.08 -3.19 8.09
N TRP A 22 -7.67 -3.95 9.09
CA TRP A 22 -6.30 -3.88 9.62
C TRP A 22 -5.24 -4.29 8.60
N ALA A 23 -5.56 -5.25 7.74
CA ALA A 23 -4.68 -5.65 6.64
C ALA A 23 -4.46 -4.52 5.64
N GLU A 24 -5.53 -3.80 5.27
CA GLU A 24 -5.42 -2.61 4.39
C GLU A 24 -4.59 -1.50 5.04
N GLN A 25 -4.84 -1.21 6.31
CA GLN A 25 -4.09 -0.20 7.06
C GLN A 25 -2.61 -0.57 7.18
N SER A 26 -2.32 -1.82 7.53
CA SER A 26 -0.93 -2.33 7.62
C SER A 26 -0.23 -2.31 6.27
N ASN A 27 -0.96 -2.64 5.20
CA ASN A 27 -0.43 -2.59 3.84
C ASN A 27 -0.09 -1.15 3.43
N GLY A 28 -0.93 -0.16 3.79
CA GLY A 28 -0.64 1.25 3.56
C GLY A 28 0.60 1.73 4.29
N MET A 29 0.82 1.31 5.53
CA MET A 29 2.05 1.60 6.28
C MET A 29 3.29 0.98 5.61
N LEU A 30 3.19 -0.25 5.13
CA LEU A 30 4.26 -0.90 4.39
C LEU A 30 4.57 -0.16 3.07
N GLN A 31 3.54 0.25 2.34
CA GLN A 31 3.71 1.04 1.11
C GLN A 31 4.50 2.31 1.38
N LEU A 32 4.15 3.06 2.43
CA LEU A 32 4.86 4.28 2.81
C LEU A 32 6.32 3.98 3.17
N ALA A 33 6.58 2.95 3.97
CA ALA A 33 7.94 2.58 4.37
C ALA A 33 8.83 2.21 3.18
N VAL A 34 8.30 1.38 2.25
CA VAL A 34 9.02 1.00 1.02
C VAL A 34 9.26 2.21 0.13
N TRP A 35 8.25 3.06 -0.08
CA TRP A 35 8.40 4.27 -0.89
C TRP A 35 9.44 5.22 -0.31
N THR A 36 9.43 5.41 1.01
CA THR A 36 10.44 6.24 1.70
C THR A 36 11.84 5.68 1.49
N ALA A 37 12.04 4.38 1.67
CA ALA A 37 13.34 3.75 1.46
C ALA A 37 13.83 3.88 0.01
N LEU A 38 12.96 3.74 -0.97
CA LEU A 38 13.28 3.97 -2.40
C LEU A 38 13.69 5.42 -2.64
N SER A 39 12.94 6.38 -2.07
CA SER A 39 13.25 7.81 -2.17
C SER A 39 14.60 8.15 -1.54
N GLU A 40 14.93 7.59 -0.38
CA GLU A 40 16.24 7.74 0.27
C GLU A 40 17.38 7.15 -0.57
N ALA A 41 17.11 6.11 -1.35
CA ALA A 41 18.04 5.54 -2.31
C ALA A 41 18.16 6.34 -3.62
N GLY A 42 17.45 7.46 -3.75
CA GLY A 42 17.45 8.31 -4.95
C GLY A 42 16.55 7.81 -6.08
N LEU A 43 15.69 6.83 -5.82
CA LEU A 43 14.78 6.27 -6.81
C LEU A 43 13.42 6.95 -6.77
N GLY A 44 12.81 7.12 -7.94
CA GLY A 44 11.40 7.48 -8.07
C GLY A 44 10.50 6.26 -7.92
N ALA A 45 9.34 6.42 -7.28
CA ALA A 45 8.34 5.39 -7.15
C ALA A 45 6.93 5.96 -7.25
N ASN A 46 5.96 5.11 -7.60
CA ASN A 46 4.55 5.48 -7.68
C ASN A 46 3.69 4.30 -7.23
N VAL A 47 2.66 4.56 -6.44
CA VAL A 47 1.67 3.53 -6.09
C VAL A 47 0.53 3.56 -7.11
N GLN A 48 0.24 2.42 -7.71
CA GLN A 48 -0.79 2.23 -8.72
C GLN A 48 -1.75 1.11 -8.34
N HIS A 49 -2.98 1.18 -8.86
CA HIS A 49 -4.06 0.24 -8.56
C HIS A 49 -4.71 -0.22 -9.86
N TYR A 50 -4.07 -1.15 -10.56
CA TYR A 50 -4.61 -1.78 -11.77
C TYR A 50 -5.52 -2.98 -11.47
N ASN A 51 -5.89 -3.14 -10.22
CA ASN A 51 -6.76 -4.20 -9.74
C ASN A 51 -8.23 -3.96 -10.19
N PRO A 52 -9.01 -5.00 -10.51
CA PRO A 52 -8.60 -6.41 -10.57
C PRO A 52 -7.99 -6.85 -11.91
N LEU A 53 -7.80 -5.93 -12.85
CA LEU A 53 -7.43 -6.22 -14.24
C LEU A 53 -6.21 -7.11 -14.38
N ILE A 54 -5.20 -6.93 -13.53
CA ILE A 54 -3.92 -7.66 -13.60
C ILE A 54 -3.79 -8.78 -12.55
N ASP A 55 -4.75 -8.95 -11.66
CA ASP A 55 -4.65 -9.85 -10.51
C ASP A 55 -4.34 -11.29 -10.92
N GLN A 56 -5.04 -11.80 -11.95
CA GLN A 56 -4.84 -13.16 -12.44
C GLN A 56 -3.44 -13.33 -13.06
N ALA A 57 -3.03 -12.40 -13.92
CA ALA A 57 -1.72 -12.46 -14.59
C ALA A 57 -0.57 -12.40 -13.59
N VAL A 58 -0.67 -11.52 -12.59
CA VAL A 58 0.33 -11.41 -11.51
C VAL A 58 0.38 -12.69 -10.68
N ARG A 59 -0.77 -13.27 -10.35
CA ARG A 59 -0.85 -14.52 -9.61
C ARG A 59 -0.17 -15.67 -10.34
N GLU A 60 -0.41 -15.80 -11.62
CA GLU A 60 0.17 -16.84 -12.46
C GLU A 60 1.68 -16.66 -12.64
N GLU A 61 2.11 -15.45 -12.98
CA GLU A 61 3.52 -15.13 -13.21
C GLU A 61 4.41 -15.40 -11.98
N PHE A 62 3.92 -15.05 -10.79
CA PHE A 62 4.68 -15.19 -9.54
C PHE A 62 4.26 -16.42 -8.71
N ALA A 63 3.43 -17.31 -9.24
CA ALA A 63 2.92 -18.50 -8.55
C ALA A 63 2.37 -18.20 -7.14
N LEU A 64 1.59 -17.13 -7.01
CA LEU A 64 1.09 -16.66 -5.72
C LEU A 64 -0.02 -17.57 -5.16
N PRO A 65 -0.02 -17.82 -3.83
CA PRO A 65 -1.09 -18.57 -3.20
C PRO A 65 -2.48 -17.94 -3.42
N GLN A 66 -3.53 -18.77 -3.49
CA GLN A 66 -4.90 -18.32 -3.76
C GLN A 66 -5.43 -17.35 -2.71
N GLN A 67 -5.06 -17.54 -1.45
CA GLN A 67 -5.46 -16.68 -0.33
C GLN A 67 -4.76 -15.32 -0.30
N TRP A 68 -3.77 -15.10 -1.16
CA TRP A 68 -3.10 -13.80 -1.24
C TRP A 68 -3.85 -12.86 -2.18
N ARG A 69 -4.16 -11.67 -1.71
CA ARG A 69 -4.84 -10.63 -2.47
C ARG A 69 -3.85 -9.53 -2.87
N LEU A 70 -3.75 -9.25 -4.15
CA LEU A 70 -2.98 -8.11 -4.66
C LEU A 70 -3.71 -6.81 -4.30
N ILE A 71 -3.02 -5.93 -3.56
CA ILE A 71 -3.59 -4.64 -3.13
C ILE A 71 -3.19 -3.51 -4.08
N ALA A 72 -1.91 -3.43 -4.40
CA ALA A 72 -1.35 -2.35 -5.20
C ALA A 72 -0.05 -2.77 -5.89
N GLN A 73 0.36 -1.99 -6.85
CA GLN A 73 1.64 -2.10 -7.55
C GLN A 73 2.48 -0.86 -7.26
N MET A 74 3.78 -1.04 -7.14
CA MET A 74 4.72 0.08 -6.94
C MET A 74 5.86 -0.02 -7.95
N PRO A 75 5.69 0.47 -9.18
CA PRO A 75 6.81 0.64 -10.10
C PRO A 75 7.80 1.65 -9.52
N PHE A 76 9.07 1.40 -9.72
CA PHE A 76 10.16 2.28 -9.28
C PHE A 76 11.33 2.22 -10.24
N GLY A 77 12.17 3.24 -10.23
CA GLY A 77 13.35 3.33 -11.10
C GLY A 77 14.06 4.68 -10.98
N ASP A 78 15.03 4.91 -11.82
CA ASP A 78 15.77 6.17 -11.88
C ASP A 78 14.83 7.33 -12.27
N VAL A 79 15.04 8.48 -11.66
CA VAL A 79 14.29 9.71 -11.98
C VAL A 79 14.95 10.37 -13.18
N VAL A 80 14.32 10.26 -14.34
CA VAL A 80 14.82 10.90 -15.59
C VAL A 80 14.30 12.31 -15.74
N GLU A 81 13.13 12.62 -15.14
CA GLU A 81 12.52 13.94 -15.14
C GLU A 81 11.91 14.21 -13.77
N PRO A 82 12.27 15.31 -13.10
CA PRO A 82 11.70 15.64 -11.80
C PRO A 82 10.21 15.96 -11.93
N VAL A 83 9.45 15.60 -10.89
CA VAL A 83 8.03 15.97 -10.81
C VAL A 83 7.88 17.47 -10.72
N GLY A 84 6.84 18.03 -11.39
CA GLY A 84 6.50 19.44 -11.30
C GLY A 84 6.04 19.85 -9.89
N GLU A 85 5.91 21.16 -9.69
CA GLU A 85 5.40 21.70 -8.43
C GLU A 85 3.99 21.18 -8.12
N LYS A 86 3.76 20.88 -6.84
CA LYS A 86 2.46 20.46 -6.34
C LYS A 86 1.89 21.54 -5.42
N THR A 87 0.62 21.85 -5.60
CA THR A 87 -0.13 22.62 -4.61
C THR A 87 -0.43 21.72 -3.42
N VAL A 88 0.04 22.12 -2.25
CA VAL A 88 -0.17 21.39 -1.00
C VAL A 88 -1.10 22.18 -0.11
N VAL A 89 -2.17 21.53 0.37
CA VAL A 89 -3.04 22.13 1.39
C VAL A 89 -2.24 22.31 2.68
N PRO A 90 -2.27 23.50 3.31
CA PRO A 90 -1.57 23.76 4.56
C PRO A 90 -1.88 22.73 5.66
N VAL A 91 -0.89 22.43 6.49
CA VAL A 91 -1.04 21.43 7.57
C VAL A 91 -2.17 21.82 8.52
N GLU A 92 -2.32 23.10 8.81
CA GLU A 92 -3.33 23.67 9.72
C GLU A 92 -4.77 23.42 9.26
N GLU A 93 -4.97 23.24 7.96
CA GLU A 93 -6.28 22.89 7.39
C GLU A 93 -6.60 21.39 7.48
N ARG A 94 -5.58 20.56 7.69
CA ARG A 94 -5.69 19.09 7.67
C ARG A 94 -5.51 18.47 9.06
N VAL A 95 -4.82 19.16 9.95
CA VAL A 95 -4.50 18.66 11.29
C VAL A 95 -4.94 19.68 12.34
N ARG A 96 -5.67 19.21 13.34
CA ARG A 96 -6.06 20.01 14.50
C ARG A 96 -5.39 19.42 15.74
N VAL A 97 -4.57 20.22 16.41
CA VAL A 97 -3.99 19.86 17.71
C VAL A 97 -4.92 20.37 18.81
N ILE A 98 -5.27 19.49 19.76
CA ILE A 98 -6.13 19.80 20.89
C ILE A 98 -5.32 19.59 22.18
N GLY A 99 -5.43 20.55 23.11
CA GLY A 99 -4.76 20.43 24.42
C GLY A 99 -3.34 21.01 24.51
N LEU A 100 -3.01 21.89 23.58
CA LEU A 100 -1.83 22.76 23.69
C LEU A 100 -2.19 24.06 24.37
#